data_d09add0c4a8e0a76777d9491856b064c
#
_entry.id   d09add0c4a8e0a76777d9491856b064c
#
_cell.length_a   1.000
_cell.length_b   1.000
_cell.length_c   1.000
_cell.angle_alpha   90.00
_cell.angle_beta   90.00
_cell.angle_gamma   90.00
#
_symmetry.space_group_name_H-M   'P 1'
#
loop_
_entity.id
_entity.type
_entity.pdbx_description
1 polymer ?
#
loop_
_entity_poly.entity_id
_entity_poly.type
_entity_poly.pdbx_seq_one_letter_code
_entity_poly.pdbx_strand_id
1 'polypeptide(L)'
;LRKDCITFISPNRASTVNVADPADQLKNVLSFFGPITASSYAIFDTGYQYVYDRFNKKFVYIPLSSDIAGLCVRTDRDQFPWFSPAGLVRGGLNFTVKLAFNPAQDARDQLYSQRINPVISRPGDGVILFGDKTAMAVESAFDRINVRRLFITLEKAIENAAKSVLFELNDAGTRQNFVNIVEPFLR
;
A
#
# COMPACT_ATOMS: atom_id res chain seq x y z
N LEU A 1 -10.35 16.37 2.10
CA LEU A 1 -9.39 15.29 1.83
C LEU A 1 -9.89 14.45 0.67
N ARG A 2 -9.01 14.20 -0.27
CA ARG A 2 -9.25 13.32 -1.41
C ARG A 2 -9.38 11.87 -0.93
N LYS A 3 -10.42 11.13 -1.37
CA LYS A 3 -10.69 9.76 -0.93
C LYS A 3 -10.73 8.76 -2.10
N ASP A 4 -10.30 9.19 -3.28
CA ASP A 4 -10.28 8.42 -4.53
C ASP A 4 -8.92 7.79 -4.87
N CYS A 5 -7.96 7.89 -3.96
CA CYS A 5 -6.61 7.36 -4.12
C CYS A 5 -6.00 6.90 -2.79
N ILE A 6 -4.93 6.11 -2.88
CA ILE A 6 -4.12 5.67 -1.74
C ILE A 6 -2.78 6.40 -1.80
N THR A 7 -2.30 6.81 -0.63
CA THR A 7 -0.99 7.45 -0.45
C THR A 7 -0.01 6.45 0.18
N PHE A 8 1.16 6.30 -0.42
CA PHE A 8 2.25 5.47 0.11
C PHE A 8 3.28 6.38 0.78
N ILE A 9 3.66 6.08 2.02
CA ILE A 9 4.50 6.93 2.85
C ILE A 9 5.65 6.12 3.41
N SER A 10 6.88 6.49 3.03
CA SER A 10 8.12 6.02 3.67
C SER A 10 8.58 6.99 4.75
N PRO A 11 9.27 6.53 5.80
CA PRO A 11 9.85 7.43 6.80
C PRO A 11 10.97 8.28 6.19
N ASN A 12 11.46 9.26 6.94
CA ASN A 12 12.58 10.08 6.52
C ASN A 12 13.82 9.24 6.23
N ARG A 13 14.62 9.67 5.26
CA ARG A 13 15.87 8.97 4.91
C ARG A 13 16.81 8.80 6.12
N ALA A 14 16.91 9.80 6.96
CA ALA A 14 17.73 9.77 8.16
C ALA A 14 17.28 8.74 9.21
N SER A 15 16.03 8.25 9.12
CA SER A 15 15.52 7.24 10.04
C SER A 15 16.15 5.85 9.83
N THR A 16 16.58 5.54 8.61
CA THR A 16 17.07 4.19 8.27
C THR A 16 18.39 4.17 7.53
N VAL A 17 18.68 5.17 6.66
CA VAL A 17 19.90 5.22 5.86
C VAL A 17 21.05 5.77 6.71
N ASN A 18 22.18 5.03 6.76
CA ASN A 18 23.38 5.32 7.55
C ASN A 18 23.16 5.25 9.08
N VAL A 19 22.11 4.59 9.55
CA VAL A 19 21.93 4.22 10.96
C VAL A 19 22.45 2.79 11.12
N ALA A 20 23.44 2.60 11.99
CA ALA A 20 24.13 1.31 12.11
C ALA A 20 23.36 0.31 12.97
N ASP A 21 22.69 0.76 14.02
CA ASP A 21 21.96 -0.10 14.93
C ASP A 21 20.51 -0.32 14.44
N PRO A 22 20.10 -1.58 14.20
CA PRO A 22 18.72 -1.92 13.84
C PRO A 22 17.69 -1.49 14.90
N ALA A 23 18.04 -1.43 16.18
CA ALA A 23 17.16 -0.98 17.23
C ALA A 23 16.86 0.52 17.11
N ASP A 24 17.88 1.33 16.79
CA ASP A 24 17.71 2.76 16.52
C ASP A 24 16.90 2.99 15.22
N GLN A 25 17.11 2.18 14.18
CA GLN A 25 16.30 2.23 12.97
C GLN A 25 14.82 1.99 13.29
N LEU A 26 14.51 0.95 14.05
CA LEU A 26 13.15 0.64 14.48
C LEU A 26 12.53 1.81 15.26
N LYS A 27 13.23 2.31 16.26
CA LYS A 27 12.80 3.45 17.08
C LYS A 27 12.51 4.70 16.25
N ASN A 28 13.39 5.01 15.30
CA ASN A 28 13.25 6.18 14.43
C ASN A 28 12.03 6.04 13.50
N VAL A 29 11.79 4.86 12.94
CA VAL A 29 10.63 4.58 12.08
C VAL A 29 9.34 4.71 12.88
N LEU A 30 9.26 4.11 14.07
CA LEU A 30 8.09 4.22 14.96
C LEU A 30 7.82 5.66 15.38
N SER A 31 8.87 6.41 15.73
CA SER A 31 8.77 7.82 16.10
C SER A 31 8.28 8.71 14.94
N PHE A 32 8.68 8.38 13.70
CA PHE A 32 8.23 9.11 12.53
C PHE A 32 6.73 8.94 12.27
N PHE A 33 6.22 7.72 12.36
CA PHE A 33 4.82 7.44 12.06
C PHE A 33 3.86 7.70 13.23
N GLY A 34 4.37 7.76 14.46
CA GLY A 34 3.55 7.97 15.66
C GLY A 34 2.62 9.19 15.59
N PRO A 35 3.09 10.38 15.18
CA PRO A 35 2.26 11.58 15.10
C PRO A 35 1.28 11.61 13.92
N ILE A 36 1.43 10.71 12.94
CA ILE A 36 0.63 10.75 11.71
C ILE A 36 -0.79 10.25 11.98
N THR A 37 -1.76 11.06 11.60
CA THR A 37 -3.18 10.74 11.77
C THR A 37 -3.54 9.45 11.05
N ALA A 38 -4.29 8.58 11.74
CA ALA A 38 -4.78 7.33 11.20
C ALA A 38 -5.69 7.53 9.98
N SER A 39 -5.47 6.75 8.92
CA SER A 39 -6.28 6.79 7.70
C SER A 39 -6.21 5.48 6.96
N SER A 40 -7.34 4.99 6.46
CA SER A 40 -7.36 3.83 5.56
C SER A 40 -6.88 4.14 4.15
N TYR A 41 -6.65 5.41 3.82
CA TYR A 41 -6.12 5.86 2.53
C TYR A 41 -4.61 6.09 2.53
N ALA A 42 -3.91 5.74 3.62
CA ALA A 42 -2.46 5.79 3.72
C ALA A 42 -1.89 4.39 3.99
N ILE A 43 -0.70 4.16 3.46
CA ILE A 43 0.07 2.92 3.63
C ILE A 43 1.47 3.31 4.08
N PHE A 44 1.93 2.75 5.19
CA PHE A 44 3.25 2.99 5.76
C PHE A 44 4.18 1.81 5.46
N ASP A 45 5.43 2.13 5.14
CA ASP A 45 6.49 1.16 4.90
C ASP A 45 7.71 1.37 5.81
N THR A 46 8.70 0.49 5.73
CA THR A 46 9.87 0.49 6.61
C THR A 46 11.03 1.36 6.15
N GLY A 47 10.95 2.02 4.97
CA GLY A 47 11.97 3.01 4.64
C GLY A 47 12.56 2.96 3.25
N TYR A 48 13.84 2.59 3.11
CA TYR A 48 14.63 2.79 1.90
C TYR A 48 15.23 1.50 1.38
N GLN A 49 15.34 1.44 0.07
CA GLN A 49 15.99 0.37 -0.67
C GLN A 49 17.21 0.90 -1.45
N TYR A 50 18.18 0.06 -1.70
CA TYR A 50 19.37 0.35 -2.47
C TYR A 50 19.22 -0.24 -3.87
N VAL A 51 19.24 0.61 -4.88
CA VAL A 51 19.02 0.24 -6.28
C VAL A 51 20.11 0.80 -7.18
N TYR A 52 20.28 0.19 -8.35
CA TYR A 52 21.19 0.69 -9.37
C TYR A 52 20.51 1.71 -10.28
N ASP A 53 20.99 2.95 -10.25
CA ASP A 53 20.58 4.00 -11.18
C ASP A 53 21.37 3.85 -12.50
N ARG A 54 20.64 3.43 -13.53
CA ARG A 54 21.21 3.19 -14.88
C ARG A 54 21.70 4.46 -15.56
N PHE A 55 21.07 5.59 -15.29
CA PHE A 55 21.38 6.87 -15.93
C PHE A 55 22.67 7.46 -15.37
N ASN A 56 22.81 7.47 -14.05
CA ASN A 56 23.99 8.00 -13.36
C ASN A 56 25.05 6.93 -13.08
N LYS A 57 24.82 5.67 -13.48
CA LYS A 57 25.74 4.52 -13.31
C LYS A 57 26.23 4.37 -11.87
N LYS A 58 25.36 4.59 -10.91
CA LYS A 58 25.67 4.48 -9.47
C LYS A 58 24.52 3.85 -8.69
N PHE A 59 24.86 3.34 -7.52
CA PHE A 59 23.85 2.86 -6.59
C PHE A 59 23.34 4.00 -5.72
N VAL A 60 22.03 4.04 -5.50
CA VAL A 60 21.36 5.07 -4.71
C VAL A 60 20.32 4.47 -3.77
N TYR A 61 20.08 5.13 -2.65
CA TYR A 61 18.94 4.81 -1.79
C TYR A 61 17.72 5.61 -2.24
N ILE A 62 16.63 4.88 -2.54
CA ILE A 62 15.32 5.46 -2.87
C ILE A 62 14.27 4.95 -1.87
N PRO A 63 13.18 5.70 -1.65
CA PRO A 63 12.11 5.25 -0.75
C PRO A 63 11.38 4.03 -1.32
N LEU A 64 10.89 3.16 -0.45
CA LEU A 64 10.12 1.97 -0.80
C LEU A 64 8.73 2.29 -1.33
N SER A 65 8.17 3.43 -0.96
CA SER A 65 6.80 3.83 -1.32
C SER A 65 6.52 3.77 -2.82
N SER A 66 7.47 4.15 -3.67
CA SER A 66 7.33 4.10 -5.13
C SER A 66 7.20 2.67 -5.65
N ASP A 67 8.02 1.75 -5.13
CA ASP A 67 8.01 0.36 -5.59
C ASP A 67 6.81 -0.41 -5.03
N ILE A 68 6.35 -0.08 -3.81
CA ILE A 68 5.11 -0.63 -3.25
C ILE A 68 3.89 -0.16 -4.06
N ALA A 69 3.88 1.10 -4.50
CA ALA A 69 2.86 1.59 -5.44
C ALA A 69 2.90 0.81 -6.76
N GLY A 70 4.10 0.62 -7.33
CA GLY A 70 4.32 -0.19 -8.52
C GLY A 70 3.90 -1.65 -8.35
N LEU A 71 4.09 -2.22 -7.15
CA LEU A 71 3.65 -3.56 -6.79
C LEU A 71 2.11 -3.66 -6.82
N CYS A 72 1.41 -2.65 -6.31
CA CYS A 72 -0.04 -2.59 -6.39
C CYS A 72 -0.52 -2.54 -7.84
N VAL A 73 0.10 -1.73 -8.69
CA VAL A 73 -0.22 -1.65 -10.14
C VAL A 73 0.04 -2.98 -10.85
N ARG A 74 1.16 -3.65 -10.52
CA ARG A 74 1.44 -4.98 -11.06
C ARG A 74 0.38 -6.01 -10.65
N THR A 75 -0.06 -5.96 -9.40
CA THR A 75 -1.14 -6.83 -8.90
C THR A 75 -2.46 -6.56 -9.64
N ASP A 76 -2.77 -5.30 -9.97
CA ASP A 76 -3.97 -4.93 -10.74
C ASP A 76 -3.92 -5.47 -12.16
N ARG A 77 -2.75 -5.40 -12.79
CA ARG A 77 -2.55 -5.88 -14.16
C ARG A 77 -2.61 -7.41 -14.26
N ASP A 78 -1.96 -8.11 -13.33
CA ASP A 78 -1.74 -9.56 -13.40
C ASP A 78 -2.89 -10.34 -12.74
N GLN A 79 -3.65 -9.68 -11.87
CA GLN A 79 -4.78 -10.22 -11.12
C GLN A 79 -5.93 -9.19 -11.09
N PHE A 80 -6.33 -8.76 -9.90
CA PHE A 80 -7.38 -7.76 -9.69
C PHE A 80 -7.05 -6.87 -8.46
N PRO A 81 -7.66 -5.67 -8.35
CA PRO A 81 -7.41 -4.73 -7.26
C PRO A 81 -7.68 -5.27 -5.85
N TRP A 82 -8.54 -6.28 -5.71
CA TRP A 82 -8.88 -6.88 -4.42
C TRP A 82 -7.93 -8.00 -3.97
N PHE A 83 -6.91 -8.33 -4.76
CA PHE A 83 -5.84 -9.20 -4.29
C PHE A 83 -4.84 -8.43 -3.44
N SER A 84 -4.35 -9.07 -2.36
CA SER A 84 -3.28 -8.50 -1.55
C SER A 84 -1.99 -8.38 -2.38
N PRO A 85 -1.33 -7.21 -2.39
CA PRO A 85 -0.03 -7.04 -3.04
C PRO A 85 1.12 -7.67 -2.25
N ALA A 86 0.89 -8.09 -1.00
CA ALA A 86 1.92 -8.61 -0.12
C ALA A 86 2.12 -10.13 -0.25
N GLY A 87 3.19 -10.62 0.36
CA GLY A 87 3.50 -12.05 0.51
C GLY A 87 4.45 -12.60 -0.55
N LEU A 88 4.79 -13.88 -0.42
CA LEU A 88 5.81 -14.56 -1.23
C LEU A 88 5.48 -14.61 -2.72
N VAL A 89 4.20 -14.73 -3.05
CA VAL A 89 3.77 -14.91 -4.44
C VAL A 89 3.76 -13.60 -5.24
N ARG A 90 3.30 -12.51 -4.62
CA ARG A 90 3.08 -11.23 -5.30
C ARG A 90 3.94 -10.09 -4.78
N GLY A 91 4.40 -10.17 -3.52
CA GLY A 91 5.08 -9.08 -2.81
C GLY A 91 6.54 -8.84 -3.20
N GLY A 92 7.09 -9.53 -4.20
CA GLY A 92 8.49 -9.41 -4.60
C GLY A 92 8.84 -8.05 -5.22
N LEU A 93 9.91 -7.42 -4.72
CA LEU A 93 10.52 -6.19 -5.25
C LEU A 93 11.74 -6.56 -6.08
N ASN A 94 11.61 -6.52 -7.40
CA ASN A 94 12.59 -7.15 -8.32
C ASN A 94 13.88 -6.33 -8.54
N PHE A 95 13.88 -5.03 -8.25
CA PHE A 95 15.02 -4.14 -8.53
C PHE A 95 15.84 -3.80 -7.29
N THR A 96 15.43 -4.28 -6.13
CA THR A 96 16.09 -4.00 -4.85
C THR A 96 17.32 -4.89 -4.67
N VAL A 97 18.48 -4.27 -4.51
CA VAL A 97 19.73 -4.98 -4.22
C VAL A 97 19.83 -5.30 -2.72
N LYS A 98 19.50 -4.32 -1.88
CA LYS A 98 19.41 -4.48 -0.42
C LYS A 98 18.47 -3.45 0.20
N LEU A 99 18.01 -3.73 1.41
CA LEU A 99 17.26 -2.79 2.22
C LEU A 99 18.20 -1.95 3.09
N ALA A 100 17.84 -0.71 3.37
CA ALA A 100 18.49 0.12 4.39
C ALA A 100 18.20 -0.42 5.80
N PHE A 101 16.98 -0.92 6.01
CA PHE A 101 16.54 -1.57 7.24
C PHE A 101 15.87 -2.91 6.90
N ASN A 102 16.42 -4.02 7.39
CA ASN A 102 15.83 -5.34 7.28
C ASN A 102 15.40 -5.82 8.68
N PRO A 103 14.14 -5.63 9.08
CA PRO A 103 13.70 -5.90 10.44
C PRO A 103 13.73 -7.39 10.77
N ALA A 104 14.28 -7.75 11.95
CA ALA A 104 14.17 -9.07 12.56
C ALA A 104 12.72 -9.37 12.95
N GLN A 105 12.42 -10.59 13.39
CA GLN A 105 11.03 -11.00 13.68
C GLN A 105 10.36 -10.11 14.72
N ASP A 106 10.99 -9.88 15.85
CA ASP A 106 10.45 -9.05 16.92
C ASP A 106 10.18 -7.61 16.48
N ALA A 107 11.08 -7.05 15.65
CA ALA A 107 10.89 -5.73 15.06
C ALA A 107 9.73 -5.71 14.06
N ARG A 108 9.54 -6.78 13.28
CA ARG A 108 8.39 -6.90 12.36
C ARG A 108 7.06 -6.91 13.10
N ASP A 109 6.99 -7.64 14.20
CA ASP A 109 5.77 -7.73 15.00
C ASP A 109 5.42 -6.37 15.62
N GLN A 110 6.41 -5.63 16.11
CA GLN A 110 6.24 -4.27 16.59
C GLN A 110 5.80 -3.29 15.48
N LEU A 111 6.46 -3.32 14.32
CA LEU A 111 6.09 -2.49 13.17
C LEU A 111 4.66 -2.78 12.72
N TYR A 112 4.32 -4.06 12.59
CA TYR A 112 3.00 -4.47 12.12
C TYR A 112 1.87 -4.13 13.11
N SER A 113 2.14 -4.19 14.42
CA SER A 113 1.21 -3.72 15.45
C SER A 113 0.94 -2.21 15.34
N GLN A 114 1.94 -1.44 14.88
CA GLN A 114 1.85 -0.01 14.66
C GLN A 114 1.45 0.35 13.21
N ARG A 115 0.85 -0.57 12.47
CA ARG A 115 0.31 -0.36 11.11
C ARG A 115 1.37 -0.09 10.03
N ILE A 116 2.62 -0.42 10.31
CA ILE A 116 3.72 -0.24 9.36
C ILE A 116 3.96 -1.59 8.68
N ASN A 117 3.97 -1.60 7.36
CA ASN A 117 4.15 -2.83 6.60
C ASN A 117 5.65 -3.13 6.45
N PRO A 118 6.15 -4.21 7.07
CA PRO A 118 7.54 -4.56 6.96
C PRO A 118 7.87 -5.02 5.53
N VAL A 119 8.96 -4.48 5.00
CA VAL A 119 9.63 -5.01 3.81
C VAL A 119 10.86 -5.74 4.28
N ILE A 120 11.01 -7.00 3.88
CA ILE A 120 12.04 -7.91 4.36
C ILE A 120 12.85 -8.49 3.22
N SER A 121 14.12 -8.78 3.48
CA SER A 121 14.98 -9.55 2.59
C SER A 121 15.16 -10.95 3.16
N ARG A 122 14.81 -11.97 2.37
CA ARG A 122 14.96 -13.38 2.75
C ARG A 122 15.87 -14.10 1.75
N PRO A 123 16.80 -14.94 2.24
CA PRO A 123 17.58 -15.81 1.37
C PRO A 123 16.67 -16.72 0.54
N GLY A 124 16.86 -16.72 -0.78
CA GLY A 124 16.06 -17.50 -1.72
C GLY A 124 14.81 -16.81 -2.28
N ASP A 125 14.15 -15.95 -1.49
CA ASP A 125 12.91 -15.29 -1.91
C ASP A 125 13.14 -13.83 -2.38
N GLY A 126 14.32 -13.27 -2.09
CA GLY A 126 14.64 -11.88 -2.40
C GLY A 126 14.00 -10.88 -1.42
N VAL A 127 13.71 -9.68 -1.92
CA VAL A 127 13.08 -8.61 -1.13
C VAL A 127 11.58 -8.63 -1.37
N ILE A 128 10.81 -8.67 -0.29
CA ILE A 128 9.35 -8.83 -0.33
C ILE A 128 8.64 -7.88 0.62
N LEU A 129 7.48 -7.38 0.19
CA LEU A 129 6.51 -6.72 1.07
C LEU A 129 5.81 -7.80 1.92
N PHE A 130 5.98 -7.72 3.24
CA PHE A 130 5.48 -8.73 4.18
C PHE A 130 4.38 -8.18 5.11
N GLY A 131 3.63 -7.20 4.66
CA GLY A 131 2.51 -6.60 5.38
C GLY A 131 1.45 -6.08 4.44
N ASP A 132 0.20 -6.07 4.87
CA ASP A 132 -0.99 -5.71 4.10
C ASP A 132 -1.94 -4.82 4.90
N LYS A 133 -1.39 -3.92 5.72
CA LYS A 133 -2.18 -3.00 6.54
C LYS A 133 -2.21 -1.59 5.94
N THR A 134 -3.38 -0.95 6.05
CA THR A 134 -3.49 0.51 5.91
C THR A 134 -3.08 1.19 7.23
N ALA A 135 -2.92 2.51 7.21
CA ALA A 135 -2.62 3.29 8.41
C ALA A 135 -3.83 3.48 9.35
N MET A 136 -4.88 2.66 9.23
CA MET A 136 -6.07 2.73 10.06
C MET A 136 -5.79 2.20 11.46
N ALA A 137 -6.16 2.97 12.50
CA ALA A 137 -5.88 2.62 13.90
C ALA A 137 -6.94 1.69 14.50
N VAL A 138 -8.15 1.72 13.98
CA VAL A 138 -9.29 0.91 14.45
C VAL A 138 -9.39 -0.35 13.60
N GLU A 139 -9.58 -1.48 14.22
CA GLU A 139 -9.84 -2.74 13.51
C GLU A 139 -11.14 -2.63 12.70
N SER A 140 -11.03 -2.79 11.40
CA SER A 140 -12.14 -2.82 10.47
C SER A 140 -11.72 -3.52 9.17
N ALA A 141 -12.68 -3.81 8.29
CA ALA A 141 -12.37 -4.35 6.96
C ALA A 141 -11.42 -3.43 6.17
N PHE A 142 -11.42 -2.12 6.46
CA PHE A 142 -10.57 -1.13 5.80
C PHE A 142 -9.16 -0.99 6.38
N ASP A 143 -8.80 -1.81 7.35
CA ASP A 143 -7.43 -1.91 7.84
C ASP A 143 -6.52 -2.68 6.86
N ARG A 144 -7.10 -3.30 5.82
CA ARG A 144 -6.40 -4.04 4.77
C ARG A 144 -6.28 -3.26 3.47
N ILE A 145 -5.11 -3.34 2.85
CA ILE A 145 -4.79 -2.64 1.60
C ILE A 145 -5.73 -3.11 0.47
N ASN A 146 -5.89 -4.42 0.33
CA ASN A 146 -6.71 -5.01 -0.73
C ASN A 146 -8.18 -4.59 -0.62
N VAL A 147 -8.75 -4.56 0.58
CA VAL A 147 -10.14 -4.13 0.79
C VAL A 147 -10.31 -2.65 0.46
N ARG A 148 -9.40 -1.79 0.92
CA ARG A 148 -9.48 -0.36 0.57
C ARG A 148 -9.37 -0.14 -0.94
N ARG A 149 -8.50 -0.88 -1.62
CA ARG A 149 -8.34 -0.79 -3.08
C ARG A 149 -9.58 -1.29 -3.81
N LEU A 150 -10.19 -2.38 -3.36
CA LEU A 150 -11.47 -2.85 -3.88
C LEU A 150 -12.52 -1.73 -3.82
N PHE A 151 -12.69 -1.11 -2.65
CA PHE A 151 -13.71 -0.07 -2.49
C PHE A 151 -13.46 1.15 -3.36
N ILE A 152 -12.21 1.61 -3.51
CA ILE A 152 -11.89 2.71 -4.42
C ILE A 152 -12.26 2.36 -5.88
N THR A 153 -12.02 1.13 -6.29
CA THR A 153 -12.38 0.64 -7.64
C THR A 153 -13.90 0.58 -7.82
N LEU A 154 -14.62 0.05 -6.81
CA LEU A 154 -16.09 0.00 -6.82
C LEU A 154 -16.71 1.40 -6.83
N GLU A 155 -16.25 2.29 -5.96
CA GLU A 155 -16.71 3.68 -5.88
C GLU A 155 -16.55 4.37 -7.24
N LYS A 156 -15.41 4.19 -7.91
CA LYS A 156 -15.14 4.79 -9.22
C LYS A 156 -16.01 4.22 -10.34
N ALA A 157 -16.23 2.92 -10.34
CA ALA A 157 -17.10 2.27 -11.32
C ALA A 157 -18.57 2.69 -11.14
N ILE A 158 -19.06 2.73 -9.90
CA ILE A 158 -20.41 3.16 -9.58
C ILE A 158 -20.61 4.66 -9.88
N GLU A 159 -19.62 5.52 -9.56
CA GLU A 159 -19.63 6.94 -9.92
C GLU A 159 -19.79 7.12 -11.43
N ASN A 160 -19.06 6.34 -12.23
CA ASN A 160 -19.16 6.39 -13.68
C ASN A 160 -20.54 5.91 -14.18
N ALA A 161 -21.09 4.84 -13.59
CA ALA A 161 -22.43 4.37 -13.90
C ALA A 161 -23.51 5.40 -13.53
N ALA A 162 -23.34 6.08 -12.40
CA ALA A 162 -24.28 7.11 -11.93
C ALA A 162 -24.39 8.32 -12.87
N LYS A 163 -23.37 8.57 -13.71
CA LYS A 163 -23.42 9.67 -14.70
C LYS A 163 -24.55 9.51 -15.70
N SER A 164 -24.98 8.29 -16.00
CA SER A 164 -26.08 8.02 -16.92
C SER A 164 -27.46 8.41 -16.38
N VAL A 165 -27.59 8.56 -15.07
CA VAL A 165 -28.83 8.93 -14.38
C VAL A 165 -28.79 10.34 -13.79
N LEU A 166 -27.72 11.10 -14.07
CA LEU A 166 -27.64 12.51 -13.67
C LEU A 166 -28.74 13.32 -14.39
N PHE A 167 -29.46 14.13 -13.61
CA PHE A 167 -30.58 14.96 -14.07
C PHE A 167 -31.85 14.21 -14.49
N GLU A 168 -31.90 12.88 -14.33
CA GLU A 168 -33.11 12.11 -14.53
C GLU A 168 -34.07 12.25 -13.32
N LEU A 169 -35.36 12.02 -13.53
CA LEU A 169 -36.35 12.00 -12.47
C LEU A 169 -36.09 10.85 -11.51
N ASN A 170 -36.21 11.11 -10.20
CA ASN A 170 -36.02 10.08 -9.17
C ASN A 170 -37.27 9.22 -9.04
N ASP A 171 -37.64 8.49 -10.07
CA ASP A 171 -38.72 7.55 -10.11
C ASP A 171 -38.30 6.08 -9.96
N ALA A 172 -39.27 5.17 -9.94
CA ALA A 172 -38.99 3.75 -9.80
C ALA A 172 -38.27 3.17 -11.02
N GLY A 173 -38.52 3.70 -12.23
CA GLY A 173 -37.89 3.26 -13.47
C GLY A 173 -36.41 3.61 -13.50
N THR A 174 -36.08 4.86 -13.19
CA THR A 174 -34.68 5.33 -13.12
C THR A 174 -33.86 4.56 -12.07
N ARG A 175 -34.45 4.32 -10.88
CA ARG A 175 -33.79 3.50 -9.84
C ARG A 175 -33.55 2.07 -10.30
N GLN A 176 -34.54 1.45 -10.95
CA GLN A 176 -34.40 0.08 -11.47
C GLN A 176 -33.35 0.01 -12.57
N ASN A 177 -33.27 0.98 -13.46
CA ASN A 177 -32.26 1.06 -14.50
C ASN A 177 -30.85 1.16 -13.90
N PHE A 178 -30.66 1.98 -12.86
CA PHE A 178 -29.39 2.07 -12.17
C PHE A 178 -28.99 0.74 -11.48
N VAL A 179 -29.93 0.09 -10.79
CA VAL A 179 -29.71 -1.23 -10.18
C VAL A 179 -29.28 -2.26 -11.23
N ASN A 180 -29.97 -2.29 -12.38
CA ASN A 180 -29.65 -3.21 -13.48
C ASN A 180 -28.25 -3.00 -14.07
N ILE A 181 -27.67 -1.79 -13.96
CA ILE A 181 -26.30 -1.50 -14.38
C ILE A 181 -25.29 -1.94 -13.31
N VAL A 182 -25.59 -1.68 -12.03
CA VAL A 182 -24.63 -1.86 -10.93
C VAL A 182 -24.60 -3.31 -10.42
N GLU A 183 -25.76 -3.98 -10.34
CA GLU A 183 -25.85 -5.32 -9.77
C GLU A 183 -24.98 -6.38 -10.51
N PRO A 184 -24.96 -6.44 -11.86
CA PRO A 184 -24.09 -7.38 -12.57
C PRO A 184 -22.59 -7.14 -12.34
N PHE A 185 -22.21 -5.89 -12.04
CA PHE A 185 -20.83 -5.53 -11.74
C PHE A 185 -20.41 -5.95 -10.32
N LEU A 186 -21.38 -6.04 -9.38
CA LEU A 186 -21.11 -6.44 -8.00
C LEU A 186 -21.15 -7.97 -7.77
N ARG A 187 -21.61 -8.74 -8.74
CA ARG A 187 -21.65 -10.23 -8.72
C ARG A 187 -20.33 -10.84 -9.21
#